data_784fc6ef7736a547e3fa3b2a41de9a6a
#
_entry.id   784fc6ef7736a547e3fa3b2a41de9a6a
#
_cell.length_a   1.000
_cell.length_b   1.000
_cell.length_c   1.000
_cell.angle_alpha   90.00
_cell.angle_beta   90.00
_cell.angle_gamma   90.00
#
_symmetry.space_group_name_H-M   'P 1'
#
loop_
_entity.id
_entity.type
_entity.pdbx_description
1 polymer ?
#
loop_
_entity_poly.entity_id
_entity_poly.type
_entity_poly.pdbx_seq_one_letter_code
_entity_poly.pdbx_strand_id
1 'polypeptide(L)'
;MGRGRHGFDLGGVDRPVITYEWRGEFENAEVNALHAEGFGHPVLDIGWREQLHRHSLGWVCARDERGVLVGFVNVAWDGGVHAFVLDTVVAGPHRRRGTGAGLVARAVRGARDARCEWLHVDFDDEHGDFYLEACGFRETGAGLIAL
;
A
#
# COMPACT_ATOMS: atom_id res chain seq x y z
N MET A 1 -29.54 3.14 -49.50
CA MET A 1 -28.53 2.13 -49.06
C MET A 1 -27.77 2.67 -47.89
N GLY A 2 -28.25 2.42 -46.69
CA GLY A 2 -27.63 2.80 -45.46
C GLY A 2 -26.84 1.63 -44.90
N ARG A 3 -25.53 1.76 -44.75
CA ARG A 3 -24.72 0.80 -44.03
C ARG A 3 -24.66 1.25 -42.56
N GLY A 4 -25.42 0.56 -41.71
CA GLY A 4 -25.33 0.70 -40.28
C GLY A 4 -23.93 0.26 -39.79
N ARG A 5 -23.21 1.17 -39.20
CA ARG A 5 -22.01 0.84 -38.41
C ARG A 5 -22.49 0.38 -37.03
N HIS A 6 -22.43 -0.91 -36.82
CA HIS A 6 -22.55 -1.44 -35.46
C HIS A 6 -21.26 -1.05 -34.70
N GLY A 7 -21.37 -0.03 -33.89
CA GLY A 7 -20.36 0.25 -32.89
C GLY A 7 -20.41 -0.86 -31.85
N PHE A 8 -19.40 -1.68 -31.80
CA PHE A 8 -19.16 -2.53 -30.65
C PHE A 8 -18.75 -1.60 -29.48
N ASP A 9 -19.69 -1.32 -28.62
CA ASP A 9 -19.41 -0.80 -27.30
C ASP A 9 -18.68 -1.91 -26.54
N LEU A 10 -17.37 -1.86 -26.57
CA LEU A 10 -16.55 -2.63 -25.64
C LEU A 10 -16.76 -1.96 -24.28
N GLY A 11 -17.79 -2.43 -23.56
CA GLY A 11 -18.08 -2.01 -22.21
C GLY A 11 -16.79 -2.01 -21.41
N GLY A 12 -16.25 -0.81 -21.16
CA GLY A 12 -15.09 -0.66 -20.31
C GLY A 12 -15.42 -1.31 -18.98
N VAL A 13 -14.63 -2.31 -18.58
CA VAL A 13 -14.69 -2.82 -17.21
C VAL A 13 -14.39 -1.61 -16.34
N ASP A 14 -15.42 -1.07 -15.66
CA ASP A 14 -15.25 0.01 -14.68
C ASP A 14 -14.30 -0.51 -13.58
N ARG A 15 -13.01 -0.20 -13.74
CA ARG A 15 -12.07 -0.43 -12.66
C ARG A 15 -12.37 0.59 -11.58
N PRO A 16 -12.57 0.15 -10.32
CA PRO A 16 -12.78 1.08 -9.23
C PRO A 16 -11.62 2.07 -9.18
N VAL A 17 -11.94 3.36 -9.14
CA VAL A 17 -10.95 4.43 -8.99
C VAL A 17 -10.48 4.40 -7.54
N ILE A 18 -9.19 4.14 -7.35
CA ILE A 18 -8.55 4.19 -6.05
C ILE A 18 -7.70 5.44 -5.96
N THR A 19 -7.86 6.19 -4.87
CA THR A 19 -6.98 7.33 -4.55
C THR A 19 -5.91 6.89 -3.56
N TYR A 20 -4.70 7.38 -3.73
CA TYR A 20 -3.55 7.09 -2.88
C TYR A 20 -3.05 8.38 -2.26
N GLU A 21 -3.26 8.55 -0.96
CA GLU A 21 -2.88 9.77 -0.24
C GLU A 21 -1.68 9.54 0.66
N TRP A 22 -0.62 10.26 0.39
CA TRP A 22 0.55 10.32 1.28
C TRP A 22 0.20 11.10 2.53
N ARG A 23 0.42 10.48 3.70
CA ARG A 23 0.02 11.01 5.01
C ARG A 23 -1.47 11.33 5.10
N GLY A 24 -2.29 10.56 4.39
CA GLY A 24 -3.74 10.70 4.38
C GLY A 24 -4.35 10.53 5.77
N GLU A 25 -5.47 11.20 6.02
CA GLU A 25 -6.21 11.05 7.27
C GLU A 25 -6.85 9.67 7.38
N PHE A 26 -6.82 9.11 8.56
CA PHE A 26 -7.47 7.84 8.88
C PHE A 26 -7.86 7.76 10.36
N GLU A 27 -8.83 6.89 10.66
CA GLU A 27 -9.16 6.52 12.02
C GLU A 27 -8.42 5.24 12.42
N ASN A 28 -7.98 5.15 13.68
CA ASN A 28 -7.30 3.96 14.18
C ASN A 28 -8.10 2.67 13.91
N ALA A 29 -9.43 2.74 14.07
CA ALA A 29 -10.31 1.59 13.83
C ALA A 29 -10.27 1.09 12.38
N GLU A 30 -10.15 1.99 11.40
CA GLU A 30 -10.03 1.61 9.98
C GLU A 30 -8.77 0.78 9.73
N VAL A 31 -7.63 1.23 10.24
CA VAL A 31 -6.35 0.52 10.06
C VAL A 31 -6.33 -0.76 10.86
N ASN A 32 -6.84 -0.75 12.10
CA ASN A 32 -6.91 -1.96 12.92
C ASN A 32 -7.76 -3.07 12.25
N ALA A 33 -8.89 -2.71 11.66
CA ALA A 33 -9.75 -3.66 10.97
C ALA A 33 -9.07 -4.23 9.70
N LEU A 34 -8.47 -3.35 8.90
CA LEU A 34 -7.78 -3.74 7.66
C LEU A 34 -6.55 -4.61 7.93
N HIS A 35 -5.78 -4.28 8.94
CA HIS A 35 -4.58 -5.02 9.36
C HIS A 35 -4.95 -6.42 9.87
N ALA A 36 -5.99 -6.53 10.68
CA ALA A 36 -6.49 -7.80 11.18
C ALA A 36 -6.93 -8.74 10.03
N GLU A 37 -7.69 -8.21 9.08
CA GLU A 37 -8.12 -8.97 7.89
C GLU A 37 -6.92 -9.42 7.05
N GLY A 38 -6.00 -8.50 6.77
CA GLY A 38 -4.87 -8.77 5.87
C GLY A 38 -3.82 -9.70 6.45
N PHE A 39 -3.57 -9.64 7.75
CA PHE A 39 -2.55 -10.44 8.43
C PHE A 39 -3.13 -11.63 9.23
N GLY A 40 -4.44 -11.81 9.22
CA GLY A 40 -5.08 -13.00 9.79
C GLY A 40 -5.01 -13.08 11.32
N HIS A 41 -5.21 -11.97 12.00
CA HIS A 41 -5.25 -11.93 13.47
C HIS A 41 -6.53 -11.23 13.95
N PRO A 42 -6.89 -11.36 15.25
CA PRO A 42 -8.01 -10.61 15.82
C PRO A 42 -7.81 -9.10 15.69
N VAL A 43 -8.91 -8.34 15.64
CA VAL A 43 -8.85 -6.88 15.62
C VAL A 43 -8.21 -6.38 16.92
N LEU A 44 -7.15 -5.60 16.80
CA LEU A 44 -6.43 -4.99 17.91
C LEU A 44 -6.85 -3.53 18.08
N ASP A 45 -6.48 -2.93 19.21
CA ASP A 45 -6.70 -1.52 19.51
C ASP A 45 -5.35 -0.79 19.53
N ILE A 46 -4.70 -0.74 18.38
CA ILE A 46 -3.41 -0.06 18.23
C ILE A 46 -3.66 1.42 17.94
N GLY A 47 -2.92 2.29 18.64
CA GLY A 47 -2.94 3.73 18.40
C GLY A 47 -2.11 4.13 17.19
N TRP A 48 -2.53 3.72 16.00
CA TRP A 48 -1.79 3.94 14.74
C TRP A 48 -1.48 5.40 14.47
N ARG A 49 -2.43 6.30 14.69
CA ARG A 49 -2.21 7.73 14.42
C ARG A 49 -1.05 8.29 15.23
N GLU A 50 -0.99 7.99 16.51
CA GLU A 50 0.09 8.44 17.39
C GLU A 50 1.43 7.80 17.01
N GLN A 51 1.44 6.49 16.79
CA GLN A 51 2.64 5.76 16.41
C GLN A 51 3.24 6.29 15.10
N LEU A 52 2.43 6.46 14.08
CA LEU A 52 2.88 6.89 12.76
C LEU A 52 3.35 8.34 12.75
N HIS A 53 2.65 9.24 13.46
CA HIS A 53 3.07 10.63 13.57
C HIS A 53 4.40 10.79 14.30
N ARG A 54 4.71 9.91 15.24
CA ARG A 54 5.97 9.95 16.00
C ARG A 54 7.13 9.29 15.29
N HIS A 55 6.91 8.20 14.59
CA HIS A 55 7.99 7.28 14.17
C HIS A 55 8.08 7.05 12.68
N SER A 56 7.12 7.51 11.89
CA SER A 56 7.11 7.28 10.46
C SER A 56 7.45 8.53 9.67
N LEU A 57 8.13 8.34 8.55
CA LEU A 57 8.28 9.36 7.52
C LEU A 57 6.90 9.73 6.97
N GLY A 58 6.09 8.71 6.72
CA GLY A 58 4.74 8.85 6.21
C GLY A 58 4.05 7.50 6.10
N TRP A 59 2.88 7.53 5.52
CA TRP A 59 2.05 6.37 5.23
C TRP A 59 1.20 6.69 4.02
N VAL A 60 0.63 5.66 3.40
CA VAL A 60 -0.29 5.84 2.28
C VAL A 60 -1.64 5.24 2.63
N CYS A 61 -2.68 6.01 2.46
CA CYS A 61 -4.06 5.56 2.53
C CYS A 61 -4.60 5.36 1.11
N ALA A 62 -5.02 4.15 0.78
CA ALA A 62 -5.76 3.87 -0.44
C ALA A 62 -7.25 3.82 -0.13
N ARG A 63 -8.03 4.66 -0.81
CA ARG A 63 -9.49 4.74 -0.61
C ARG A 63 -10.22 4.53 -1.93
N ASP A 64 -11.37 3.87 -1.86
CA ASP A 64 -12.26 3.72 -2.99
C ASP A 64 -13.10 5.00 -3.21
N GLU A 65 -13.98 4.98 -4.21
CA GLU A 65 -14.84 6.12 -4.57
C GLU A 65 -15.81 6.53 -3.45
N ARG A 66 -16.12 5.62 -2.54
CA ARG A 66 -16.98 5.87 -1.39
C ARG A 66 -16.21 6.35 -0.16
N GLY A 67 -14.90 6.50 -0.28
CA GLY A 67 -14.03 6.90 0.81
C GLY A 67 -13.65 5.77 1.77
N VAL A 68 -13.96 4.52 1.44
CA VAL A 68 -13.59 3.36 2.27
C VAL A 68 -12.09 3.11 2.17
N LEU A 69 -11.42 2.91 3.30
CA LEU A 69 -10.01 2.54 3.35
C LEU A 69 -9.85 1.09 2.87
N VAL A 70 -9.26 0.90 1.70
CA VAL A 70 -9.09 -0.40 1.05
C VAL A 70 -7.64 -0.87 0.99
N GLY A 71 -6.72 -0.01 1.38
CA GLY A 71 -5.31 -0.35 1.43
C GLY A 71 -4.52 0.63 2.30
N PHE A 72 -3.40 0.15 2.81
CA PHE A 72 -2.56 0.92 3.72
C PHE A 72 -1.12 0.44 3.65
N VAL A 73 -0.18 1.35 3.82
CA VAL A 73 1.24 1.03 4.02
C VAL A 73 1.88 2.08 4.92
N ASN A 74 2.72 1.62 5.83
CA ASN A 74 3.51 2.47 6.70
C ASN A 74 4.93 2.58 6.15
N VAL A 75 5.51 3.77 6.20
CA VAL A 75 6.91 4.04 5.84
C VAL A 75 7.61 4.62 7.06
N ALA A 76 8.28 3.76 7.82
CA ALA A 76 9.15 4.18 8.92
C ALA A 76 10.49 4.68 8.35
N TRP A 77 11.26 5.41 9.13
CA TRP A 77 12.59 5.87 8.71
C TRP A 77 13.52 6.15 9.88
N ASP A 78 14.79 6.34 9.59
CA ASP A 78 15.82 6.65 10.57
C ASP A 78 16.04 8.17 10.77
N GLY A 79 15.25 9.00 10.11
CA GLY A 79 15.45 10.45 10.09
C GLY A 79 16.52 10.92 9.11
N GLY A 80 17.13 10.01 8.37
CA GLY A 80 18.20 10.26 7.40
C GLY A 80 17.85 9.70 6.02
N VAL A 81 18.69 8.80 5.51
CA VAL A 81 18.61 8.32 4.13
C VAL A 81 17.93 6.96 3.97
N HIS A 82 17.57 6.31 5.08
CA HIS A 82 16.93 4.99 5.07
C HIS A 82 15.46 5.07 5.48
N ALA A 83 14.59 4.50 4.64
CA ALA A 83 13.17 4.30 4.94
C ALA A 83 12.80 2.82 4.81
N PHE A 84 11.70 2.41 5.44
CA PHE A 84 11.29 1.01 5.58
C PHE A 84 9.82 0.87 5.31
N VAL A 85 9.46 0.00 4.37
CA VAL A 85 8.06 -0.37 4.09
C VAL A 85 7.59 -1.39 5.11
N LEU A 86 6.53 -1.07 5.83
CA LEU A 86 5.93 -1.90 6.86
C LEU A 86 4.41 -1.94 6.70
N ASP A 87 3.79 -3.01 7.18
CA ASP A 87 2.34 -3.11 7.29
C ASP A 87 1.57 -2.90 5.97
N THR A 88 2.12 -3.36 4.85
CA THR A 88 1.43 -3.28 3.56
C THR A 88 0.22 -4.22 3.56
N VAL A 89 -0.97 -3.66 3.39
CA VAL A 89 -2.20 -4.42 3.43
C VAL A 89 -3.21 -3.90 2.42
N VAL A 90 -3.93 -4.81 1.77
CA VAL A 90 -5.01 -4.51 0.83
C VAL A 90 -6.23 -5.33 1.20
N ALA A 91 -7.40 -4.71 1.24
CA ALA A 91 -8.67 -5.39 1.48
C ALA A 91 -8.92 -6.49 0.44
N GLY A 92 -9.48 -7.63 0.88
CA GLY A 92 -9.67 -8.81 0.04
C GLY A 92 -10.25 -8.54 -1.34
N PRO A 93 -11.38 -7.78 -1.48
CA PRO A 93 -11.99 -7.49 -2.79
C PRO A 93 -11.09 -6.67 -3.73
N HIS A 94 -10.08 -6.00 -3.20
CA HIS A 94 -9.17 -5.14 -3.98
C HIS A 94 -7.79 -5.78 -4.22
N ARG A 95 -7.58 -7.01 -3.77
CA ARG A 95 -6.34 -7.76 -4.05
C ARG A 95 -6.24 -8.14 -5.51
N ARG A 96 -5.02 -8.28 -6.02
CA ARG A 96 -4.70 -8.64 -7.41
C ARG A 96 -5.24 -7.66 -8.46
N ARG A 97 -5.48 -6.41 -8.07
CA ARG A 97 -5.97 -5.33 -8.96
C ARG A 97 -4.99 -4.17 -9.07
N GLY A 98 -3.74 -4.35 -8.62
CA GLY A 98 -2.71 -3.32 -8.66
C GLY A 98 -2.75 -2.34 -7.49
N THR A 99 -3.67 -2.49 -6.53
CA THR A 99 -3.77 -1.59 -5.37
C THR A 99 -2.51 -1.64 -4.50
N GLY A 100 -1.97 -2.82 -4.25
CA GLY A 100 -0.72 -2.98 -3.49
C GLY A 100 0.46 -2.30 -4.17
N ALA A 101 0.61 -2.48 -5.48
CA ALA A 101 1.66 -1.81 -6.25
C ALA A 101 1.48 -0.29 -6.24
N GLY A 102 0.24 0.20 -6.30
CA GLY A 102 -0.08 1.63 -6.19
C GLY A 102 0.31 2.22 -4.83
N LEU A 103 0.06 1.49 -3.74
CA LEU A 103 0.48 1.88 -2.38
C LEU A 103 2.00 2.03 -2.31
N VAL A 104 2.74 1.03 -2.76
CA VAL A 104 4.21 1.04 -2.73
C VAL A 104 4.78 2.12 -3.65
N ALA A 105 4.22 2.31 -4.84
CA ALA A 105 4.64 3.37 -5.75
C ALA A 105 4.48 4.76 -5.13
N ARG A 106 3.38 5.00 -4.42
CA ARG A 106 3.18 6.27 -3.71
C ARG A 106 4.15 6.41 -2.53
N ALA A 107 4.42 5.33 -1.81
CA ALA A 107 5.42 5.31 -0.73
C ALA A 107 6.83 5.64 -1.26
N VAL A 108 7.22 5.07 -2.39
CA VAL A 108 8.49 5.36 -3.06
C VAL A 108 8.61 6.86 -3.37
N ARG A 109 7.57 7.47 -3.91
CA ARG A 109 7.56 8.92 -4.17
C ARG A 109 7.73 9.74 -2.89
N GLY A 110 7.03 9.39 -1.82
CA GLY A 110 7.17 10.06 -0.52
C GLY A 110 8.59 9.97 0.03
N ALA A 111 9.21 8.80 -0.06
CA ALA A 111 10.60 8.59 0.37
C ALA A 111 11.60 9.39 -0.49
N ARG A 112 11.40 9.42 -1.81
CA ARG A 112 12.23 10.24 -2.72
C ARG A 112 12.11 11.73 -2.44
N ASP A 113 10.91 12.22 -2.23
CA ASP A 113 10.67 13.64 -1.90
C ASP A 113 11.33 14.04 -0.58
N ALA A 114 11.44 13.10 0.37
CA ALA A 114 12.18 13.27 1.63
C ALA A 114 13.70 13.07 1.49
N ARG A 115 14.18 12.80 0.27
CA ARG A 115 15.60 12.57 -0.04
C ARG A 115 16.20 11.33 0.61
N CYS A 116 15.39 10.30 0.87
CA CYS A 116 15.91 9.00 1.22
C CYS A 116 16.66 8.40 0.02
N GLU A 117 17.74 7.71 0.29
CA GLU A 117 18.53 7.01 -0.73
C GLU A 117 18.11 5.54 -0.85
N TRP A 118 17.57 4.95 0.23
CA TRP A 118 17.22 3.54 0.29
C TRP A 118 15.84 3.35 0.91
N LEU A 119 15.04 2.54 0.25
CA LEU A 119 13.78 2.03 0.78
C LEU A 119 13.92 0.52 0.97
N HIS A 120 13.78 0.08 2.22
CA HIS A 120 13.91 -1.32 2.60
C HIS A 120 12.54 -1.98 2.71
N VAL A 121 12.48 -3.27 2.44
CA VAL A 121 11.34 -4.13 2.74
C VAL A 121 11.85 -5.52 3.07
N ASP A 122 11.26 -6.15 4.07
CA ASP A 122 11.40 -7.58 4.27
C ASP A 122 10.05 -8.27 3.99
N PHE A 123 10.11 -9.48 3.47
CA PHE A 123 8.92 -10.20 3.05
C PHE A 123 9.17 -11.71 3.05
N ASP A 124 8.09 -12.47 3.20
CA ASP A 124 8.13 -13.91 3.04
C ASP A 124 8.27 -14.29 1.55
N ASP A 125 8.81 -15.45 1.26
CA ASP A 125 9.07 -15.93 -0.10
C ASP A 125 7.82 -15.85 -1.02
N GLU A 126 6.63 -16.07 -0.48
CA GLU A 126 5.37 -15.98 -1.22
C GLU A 126 5.07 -14.57 -1.79
N HIS A 127 5.66 -13.53 -1.22
CA HIS A 127 5.50 -12.13 -1.66
C HIS A 127 6.64 -11.64 -2.54
N GLY A 128 7.58 -12.52 -2.91
CA GLY A 128 8.74 -12.17 -3.71
C GLY A 128 8.38 -11.53 -5.05
N ASP A 129 7.46 -12.14 -5.79
CA ASP A 129 7.03 -11.62 -7.09
C ASP A 129 6.39 -10.23 -6.97
N PHE A 130 5.63 -10.00 -5.90
CA PHE A 130 5.04 -8.69 -5.65
C PHE A 130 6.11 -7.61 -5.42
N TYR A 131 7.03 -7.83 -4.49
CA TYR A 131 8.01 -6.80 -4.16
C TYR A 131 9.11 -6.67 -5.20
N LEU A 132 9.63 -7.76 -5.74
CA LEU A 132 10.74 -7.72 -6.68
C LEU A 132 10.29 -7.37 -8.10
N GLU A 133 9.20 -7.98 -8.58
CA GLU A 133 8.73 -7.77 -9.96
C GLU A 133 7.76 -6.60 -10.07
N ALA A 134 6.67 -6.61 -9.29
CA ALA A 134 5.65 -5.57 -9.41
C ALA A 134 6.08 -4.22 -8.82
N CYS A 135 6.83 -4.22 -7.72
CA CYS A 135 7.27 -3.00 -7.03
C CYS A 135 8.69 -2.57 -7.38
N GLY A 136 9.49 -3.44 -7.98
CA GLY A 136 10.83 -3.11 -8.46
C GLY A 136 11.94 -3.09 -7.40
N PHE A 137 11.74 -3.75 -6.27
CA PHE A 137 12.81 -3.92 -5.28
C PHE A 137 13.90 -4.85 -5.79
N ARG A 138 15.14 -4.53 -5.46
CA ARG A 138 16.29 -5.40 -5.71
C ARG A 138 16.47 -6.34 -4.52
N GLU A 139 16.63 -7.62 -4.77
CA GLU A 139 16.89 -8.61 -3.73
C GLU A 139 18.21 -8.35 -3.01
N THR A 140 18.21 -8.47 -1.69
CA THR A 140 19.40 -8.37 -0.83
C THR A 140 19.39 -9.48 0.22
N GLY A 141 20.54 -9.78 0.82
CA GLY A 141 20.61 -10.65 1.98
C GLY A 141 20.22 -9.87 3.26
N ALA A 142 19.00 -10.09 3.73
CA ALA A 142 18.48 -9.46 4.95
C ALA A 142 18.09 -10.53 5.97
N GLY A 143 17.94 -10.14 7.23
CA GLY A 143 17.57 -11.06 8.30
C GLY A 143 16.73 -10.41 9.38
N LEU A 144 16.00 -11.22 10.14
CA LEU A 144 15.16 -10.82 11.26
C LEU A 144 15.53 -11.61 12.50
N ILE A 145 15.41 -10.98 13.67
CA ILE A 145 15.47 -11.65 14.97
C ILE A 145 14.16 -11.34 15.69
N ALA A 146 13.41 -12.38 16.03
CA ALA A 146 12.25 -12.22 16.89
C ALA A 146 12.72 -11.92 18.34
N LEU A 147 12.13 -10.92 18.96
CA LEU A 147 12.47 -10.47 20.31
C LEU A 147 11.45 -10.97 21.35
#